data_68b40287c0f8ae46e79a16acca78f9c2
#
_entry.id   68b40287c0f8ae46e79a16acca78f9c2
#
_cell.length_a   1.000
_cell.length_b   1.000
_cell.length_c   1.000
_cell.angle_alpha   90.00
_cell.angle_beta   90.00
_cell.angle_gamma   90.00
#
_symmetry.space_group_name_H-M   'P 1'
#
loop_
_entity.id
_entity.type
_entity.pdbx_description
1 polymer ?
#
loop_
_entity_poly.entity_id
_entity_poly.type
_entity_poly.pdbx_seq_one_letter_code
_entity_poly.pdbx_strand_id
1 'polypeptide(L)'
;MIPCAGISLREMLALPGLQHVRLIAGANGLDKAVTSVNIMEVPDIMEWTRAGELLLTTVYSIRNDTNAQSRLIPELAERKLAGLAIKPGRYIERTPDIMIEQANAYGFPLLEIPYDVSFPDIINPVLSEISNQQLAIIQRADEVHLHLNRVVLEGGNMQDIADVLVTALNNNAVIIQTFSNDVIVSSAEYDSEHRDIQKFIEKNGRYGTGTGRGKVWIDGRETGYFRSAICVGKKWYGTITVLETQAPVLRADEGTIERTAAVAALVLVNQLAVASVEQRYYNEFLNELLIAPHHEEKNLKGRARGWGIDLQQPHVVAAICFYCRSNETEEEYQLIAQRIIQGLREHFSDIAVGYKLDCIIMFIPLSPGWSGKELQKVREKIKAIYERFVSRLGRAAGVECGYIGAGRPGSGLAGFQNSYREALQACQTGRKISPKEHISYYDDLGVWRLLGNIQDKKELHLFIEEMLGKLLLYDQEKGAELVKTLEVYFECNGKLKKVTEKMYVHYNTILYRLDRIQQITGCSLEDSTACLNLQIALKLLQIAKE
;
A
#
# COMPACT_ATOMS: atom_id res chain seq x y z
N MET A 1 24.28 -11.19 16.17
CA MET A 1 25.45 -10.85 17.01
C MET A 1 25.42 -9.33 17.15
N ILE A 2 25.16 -8.81 18.34
CA ILE A 2 25.19 -7.37 18.65
C ILE A 2 26.59 -6.88 18.29
N PRO A 3 26.77 -5.86 17.43
CA PRO A 3 28.08 -5.30 17.18
C PRO A 3 28.62 -4.80 18.52
N CYS A 4 29.79 -5.30 18.96
CA CYS A 4 30.42 -4.83 20.16
C CYS A 4 30.66 -3.32 20.02
N ALA A 5 29.89 -2.53 20.73
CA ALA A 5 30.18 -1.12 20.92
C ALA A 5 31.49 -1.06 21.70
N GLY A 6 32.47 -0.37 21.14
CA GLY A 6 33.77 -0.16 21.77
C GLY A 6 34.07 1.32 21.85
N ILE A 7 34.96 1.73 22.75
CA ILE A 7 35.43 3.12 22.83
C ILE A 7 36.62 3.28 21.88
N SER A 8 36.81 4.45 21.28
CA SER A 8 38.01 4.74 20.52
C SER A 8 39.22 4.79 21.46
N LEU A 9 40.40 4.44 20.98
CA LEU A 9 41.64 4.61 21.78
C LEU A 9 41.85 6.05 22.24
N ARG A 10 41.39 7.00 21.45
CA ARG A 10 41.43 8.43 21.80
C ARG A 10 40.56 8.72 23.03
N GLU A 11 39.30 8.23 23.06
CA GLU A 11 38.40 8.34 24.20
C GLU A 11 38.94 7.58 25.40
N MET A 12 39.50 6.38 25.19
CA MET A 12 40.10 5.58 26.23
C MET A 12 41.23 6.35 26.96
N LEU A 13 42.15 6.97 26.21
CA LEU A 13 43.24 7.76 26.79
C LEU A 13 42.79 9.00 27.54
N ALA A 14 41.54 9.49 27.28
CA ALA A 14 40.93 10.60 27.99
C ALA A 14 40.25 10.18 29.31
N LEU A 15 40.11 8.88 29.58
CA LEU A 15 39.45 8.38 30.79
C LEU A 15 40.18 8.79 32.06
N PRO A 16 39.48 9.14 33.15
CA PRO A 16 40.07 9.34 34.46
C PRO A 16 40.84 8.08 34.90
N GLY A 17 42.10 8.24 35.28
CA GLY A 17 42.96 7.13 35.66
C GLY A 17 43.86 6.60 34.55
N LEU A 18 43.62 6.90 33.28
CA LEU A 18 44.48 6.50 32.15
C LEU A 18 45.39 7.62 31.62
N GLN A 19 45.37 8.78 32.24
CA GLN A 19 46.18 9.97 31.85
C GLN A 19 47.70 9.73 31.91
N HIS A 20 48.11 8.70 32.61
CA HIS A 20 49.51 8.28 32.73
C HIS A 20 49.99 7.37 31.59
N VAL A 21 49.05 6.76 30.86
CA VAL A 21 49.36 5.92 29.69
C VAL A 21 49.68 6.83 28.51
N ARG A 22 50.83 6.61 27.87
CA ARG A 22 51.35 7.47 26.80
C ARG A 22 51.30 6.76 25.46
N LEU A 23 50.83 7.46 24.42
CA LEU A 23 51.04 7.00 23.07
C LEU A 23 52.49 7.25 22.65
N ILE A 24 53.20 6.22 22.24
CA ILE A 24 54.60 6.30 21.81
C ILE A 24 54.79 6.15 20.30
N ALA A 25 53.82 5.49 19.60
CA ALA A 25 53.85 5.34 18.15
C ALA A 25 52.46 5.02 17.59
N GLY A 26 52.28 5.13 16.27
CA GLY A 26 51.05 4.73 15.58
C GLY A 26 49.87 5.67 15.76
N ALA A 27 50.07 7.00 15.85
CA ALA A 27 49.04 7.99 16.10
C ALA A 27 47.85 7.96 15.10
N ASN A 28 48.09 7.51 13.86
CA ASN A 28 47.05 7.38 12.84
C ASN A 28 45.96 6.32 13.17
N GLY A 29 46.22 5.47 14.18
CA GLY A 29 45.27 4.42 14.59
C GLY A 29 44.45 4.76 15.82
N LEU A 30 44.48 5.99 16.37
CA LEU A 30 43.78 6.37 17.59
C LEU A 30 42.27 6.29 17.52
N ASP A 31 41.71 6.31 16.32
CA ASP A 31 40.24 6.21 16.11
C ASP A 31 39.75 4.74 16.02
N LYS A 32 40.68 3.75 16.20
CA LYS A 32 40.28 2.33 16.28
C LYS A 32 39.51 2.07 17.55
N ALA A 33 38.41 1.28 17.41
CA ALA A 33 37.58 0.90 18.54
C ALA A 33 38.20 -0.19 19.39
N VAL A 34 38.27 0.01 20.70
CA VAL A 34 38.62 -0.98 21.73
C VAL A 34 37.32 -1.64 22.20
N THR A 35 37.19 -2.93 21.93
CA THR A 35 36.00 -3.72 22.29
C THR A 35 36.21 -4.60 23.51
N SER A 36 37.50 -4.89 23.83
CA SER A 36 37.93 -5.65 25.01
C SER A 36 39.39 -5.40 25.28
N VAL A 37 39.83 -5.81 26.46
CA VAL A 37 41.23 -5.72 26.87
C VAL A 37 41.71 -7.12 27.24
N ASN A 38 42.92 -7.49 26.77
CA ASN A 38 43.53 -8.79 27.04
C ASN A 38 44.98 -8.64 27.46
N ILE A 39 45.55 -9.65 28.10
CA ILE A 39 46.94 -9.64 28.57
C ILE A 39 47.73 -10.69 27.78
N MET A 40 48.89 -10.30 27.25
CA MET A 40 49.85 -11.21 26.62
C MET A 40 50.80 -11.77 27.65
N GLU A 41 50.61 -13.04 28.01
CA GLU A 41 51.48 -13.78 28.92
C GLU A 41 52.41 -14.77 28.18
N VAL A 42 51.98 -15.24 27.00
CA VAL A 42 52.64 -16.27 26.19
C VAL A 42 53.00 -15.77 24.80
N PRO A 43 54.05 -16.29 24.14
CA PRO A 43 54.46 -15.82 22.82
C PRO A 43 53.47 -16.13 21.71
N ASP A 44 52.67 -17.19 21.87
CA ASP A 44 51.67 -17.70 20.91
C ASP A 44 50.27 -17.14 21.11
N ILE A 45 50.16 -15.97 21.78
CA ILE A 45 48.89 -15.31 22.10
C ILE A 45 48.01 -15.06 20.85
N MET A 46 48.61 -15.05 19.66
CA MET A 46 47.93 -14.71 18.41
C MET A 46 46.72 -15.57 18.16
N GLU A 47 46.76 -16.87 18.48
CA GLU A 47 45.60 -17.77 18.25
C GLU A 47 44.38 -17.39 19.07
N TRP A 48 44.55 -16.66 20.16
CA TRP A 48 43.52 -16.29 21.13
C TRP A 48 43.05 -14.85 21.01
N THR A 49 43.66 -14.03 20.13
CA THR A 49 43.29 -12.62 19.96
C THR A 49 42.13 -12.41 19.01
N ARG A 50 41.33 -11.37 19.28
CA ARG A 50 40.19 -10.96 18.46
C ARG A 50 40.35 -9.53 17.95
N ALA A 51 39.75 -9.24 16.82
CA ALA A 51 39.74 -7.89 16.28
C ALA A 51 39.09 -6.90 17.28
N GLY A 52 39.71 -5.72 17.44
CA GLY A 52 39.26 -4.70 18.38
C GLY A 52 39.76 -4.88 19.81
N GLU A 53 40.60 -5.87 20.11
CA GLU A 53 41.21 -6.01 21.44
C GLU A 53 42.38 -5.02 21.62
N LEU A 54 42.50 -4.45 22.82
CA LEU A 54 43.70 -3.80 23.32
C LEU A 54 44.53 -4.85 24.07
N LEU A 55 45.77 -5.11 23.63
CA LEU A 55 46.63 -6.08 24.26
C LEU A 55 47.59 -5.39 25.23
N LEU A 56 47.67 -5.88 26.48
CA LEU A 56 48.61 -5.41 27.49
C LEU A 56 49.76 -6.41 27.63
N THR A 57 51.00 -5.95 27.76
CA THR A 57 52.14 -6.85 27.91
C THR A 57 53.29 -6.21 28.66
N THR A 58 54.08 -7.04 29.32
CA THR A 58 55.40 -6.66 29.84
C THR A 58 56.54 -7.04 28.88
N VAL A 59 56.20 -7.62 27.72
CA VAL A 59 57.14 -8.16 26.71
C VAL A 59 58.06 -9.27 27.29
N TYR A 60 57.73 -9.80 28.48
CA TYR A 60 58.57 -10.82 29.17
C TYR A 60 58.81 -12.07 28.32
N SER A 61 57.76 -12.58 27.69
CA SER A 61 57.77 -13.82 26.89
C SER A 61 58.69 -13.75 25.66
N ILE A 62 58.90 -12.53 25.12
CA ILE A 62 59.72 -12.29 23.91
C ILE A 62 60.90 -11.34 24.14
N ARG A 63 61.24 -11.08 25.42
CA ARG A 63 62.26 -10.06 25.77
C ARG A 63 63.63 -10.31 25.13
N ASN A 64 64.06 -11.60 24.92
CA ASN A 64 65.31 -11.99 24.34
C ASN A 64 65.23 -12.46 22.89
N ASP A 65 64.03 -12.36 22.25
CA ASP A 65 63.80 -12.81 20.89
C ASP A 65 63.45 -11.60 19.97
N THR A 66 64.51 -11.08 19.34
CA THR A 66 64.41 -9.96 18.40
C THR A 66 63.54 -10.29 17.17
N ASN A 67 63.49 -11.57 16.77
CA ASN A 67 62.63 -11.99 15.66
C ASN A 67 61.13 -11.97 16.06
N ALA A 68 60.80 -12.43 17.27
CA ALA A 68 59.45 -12.34 17.80
C ALA A 68 59.01 -10.88 17.99
N GLN A 69 59.92 -10.03 18.52
CA GLN A 69 59.64 -8.59 18.64
C GLN A 69 59.37 -7.92 17.29
N SER A 70 60.12 -8.29 16.24
CA SER A 70 59.96 -7.72 14.89
C SER A 70 58.68 -8.19 14.17
N ARG A 71 58.07 -9.31 14.55
CA ARG A 71 56.84 -9.84 13.96
C ARG A 71 55.58 -9.42 14.71
N LEU A 72 55.67 -9.08 15.98
CA LEU A 72 54.53 -8.85 16.86
C LEU A 72 53.59 -7.76 16.34
N ILE A 73 54.09 -6.57 16.03
CA ILE A 73 53.26 -5.44 15.58
C ILE A 73 52.60 -5.72 14.22
N PRO A 74 53.28 -6.20 13.17
CA PRO A 74 52.67 -6.61 11.91
C PRO A 74 51.55 -7.63 12.10
N GLU A 75 51.74 -8.68 12.88
CA GLU A 75 50.78 -9.74 13.13
C GLU A 75 49.53 -9.22 13.87
N LEU A 76 49.70 -8.34 14.89
CA LEU A 76 48.60 -7.69 15.60
C LEU A 76 47.80 -6.75 14.68
N ALA A 77 48.49 -6.02 13.81
CA ALA A 77 47.88 -5.11 12.85
C ALA A 77 47.04 -5.88 11.79
N GLU A 78 47.59 -7.01 11.28
CA GLU A 78 46.88 -7.88 10.33
C GLU A 78 45.60 -8.47 10.95
N ARG A 79 45.64 -8.85 12.23
CA ARG A 79 44.45 -9.32 12.98
C ARG A 79 43.51 -8.22 13.43
N LYS A 80 43.81 -6.96 13.07
CA LYS A 80 42.94 -5.78 13.35
C LYS A 80 42.72 -5.53 14.84
N LEU A 81 43.75 -5.78 15.69
CA LEU A 81 43.68 -5.35 17.08
C LEU A 81 43.65 -3.82 17.18
N ALA A 82 43.06 -3.31 18.27
CA ALA A 82 42.97 -1.90 18.52
C ALA A 82 44.31 -1.24 18.80
N GLY A 83 45.15 -1.90 19.60
CA GLY A 83 46.48 -1.43 19.96
C GLY A 83 47.25 -2.40 20.87
N LEU A 84 48.49 -2.06 21.16
CA LEU A 84 49.33 -2.74 22.13
C LEU A 84 49.81 -1.74 23.18
N ALA A 85 49.69 -2.10 24.45
CA ALA A 85 50.21 -1.30 25.56
C ALA A 85 51.32 -2.09 26.27
N ILE A 86 52.51 -1.52 26.32
CA ILE A 86 53.70 -2.13 26.88
C ILE A 86 54.00 -1.50 28.23
N LYS A 87 54.37 -2.34 29.22
CA LYS A 87 54.83 -1.88 30.54
C LYS A 87 56.34 -2.18 30.69
N PRO A 88 57.21 -1.21 30.38
CA PRO A 88 58.68 -1.36 30.60
C PRO A 88 59.05 -1.22 32.08
N GLY A 89 60.33 -1.41 32.40
CA GLY A 89 60.86 -1.15 33.71
C GLY A 89 61.15 -2.42 34.54
N ARG A 90 60.48 -3.57 34.25
CA ARG A 90 60.74 -4.83 35.00
C ARG A 90 61.57 -5.85 34.22
N TYR A 91 61.24 -6.04 32.96
CA TYR A 91 61.83 -7.08 32.12
C TYR A 91 62.54 -6.52 30.90
N ILE A 92 62.16 -5.34 30.47
CA ILE A 92 62.82 -4.53 29.44
C ILE A 92 63.00 -3.10 30.01
N GLU A 93 64.12 -2.47 29.72
CA GLU A 93 64.38 -1.10 30.22
C GLU A 93 63.50 -0.07 29.49
N ARG A 94 63.32 -0.26 28.20
CA ARG A 94 62.50 0.59 27.33
C ARG A 94 61.79 -0.23 26.23
N THR A 95 60.78 0.32 25.64
CA THR A 95 60.12 -0.29 24.49
C THR A 95 61.11 -0.43 23.33
N PRO A 96 61.23 -1.62 22.69
CA PRO A 96 62.18 -1.85 21.59
C PRO A 96 61.94 -0.92 20.41
N ASP A 97 62.99 -0.31 19.86
CA ASP A 97 62.91 0.66 18.76
C ASP A 97 62.28 0.05 17.50
N ILE A 98 62.53 -1.24 17.22
CA ILE A 98 61.92 -1.96 16.09
C ILE A 98 60.37 -1.99 16.18
N MET A 99 59.81 -2.10 17.37
CA MET A 99 58.37 -2.09 17.58
C MET A 99 57.78 -0.67 17.36
N ILE A 100 58.52 0.37 17.75
CA ILE A 100 58.14 1.77 17.54
C ILE A 100 58.08 2.09 16.02
N GLU A 101 59.13 1.69 15.30
CA GLU A 101 59.22 1.87 13.84
C GLU A 101 58.05 1.18 13.13
N GLN A 102 57.79 -0.08 13.47
CA GLN A 102 56.69 -0.84 12.87
C GLN A 102 55.30 -0.26 13.23
N ALA A 103 55.11 0.14 14.48
CA ALA A 103 53.86 0.77 14.90
C ALA A 103 53.52 2.03 14.08
N ASN A 104 54.54 2.85 13.77
CA ASN A 104 54.37 4.00 12.89
C ASN A 104 54.14 3.57 11.44
N ALA A 105 54.85 2.57 10.92
CA ALA A 105 54.71 2.09 9.55
C ALA A 105 53.31 1.49 9.29
N TYR A 106 52.76 0.74 10.23
CA TYR A 106 51.43 0.11 10.13
C TYR A 106 50.30 0.98 10.66
N GLY A 107 50.57 2.20 11.18
CA GLY A 107 49.56 3.02 11.86
C GLY A 107 48.88 2.25 13.01
N PHE A 108 49.65 1.43 13.72
CA PHE A 108 49.17 0.60 14.81
C PHE A 108 49.51 1.26 16.15
N PRO A 109 48.52 1.62 16.98
CA PRO A 109 48.73 2.31 18.24
C PRO A 109 49.60 1.51 19.21
N LEU A 110 50.71 2.09 19.62
CA LEU A 110 51.61 1.54 20.62
C LEU A 110 51.63 2.48 21.82
N LEU A 111 51.22 1.94 22.97
CA LEU A 111 51.10 2.67 24.22
C LEU A 111 52.18 2.23 25.21
N GLU A 112 52.58 3.13 26.07
CA GLU A 112 53.50 2.84 27.17
C GLU A 112 52.81 3.06 28.51
N ILE A 113 52.90 2.06 29.39
CA ILE A 113 52.30 2.04 30.73
C ILE A 113 53.42 2.30 31.74
N PRO A 114 53.27 3.33 32.61
CA PRO A 114 54.23 3.57 33.68
C PRO A 114 54.40 2.36 34.61
N TYR A 115 55.58 2.23 35.18
CA TYR A 115 55.94 1.07 36.03
C TYR A 115 55.05 0.91 37.27
N ASP A 116 54.59 2.00 37.85
CA ASP A 116 53.73 2.08 39.03
C ASP A 116 52.25 1.78 38.77
N VAL A 117 51.82 1.79 37.52
CA VAL A 117 50.41 1.50 37.14
C VAL A 117 50.21 0.00 36.96
N SER A 118 49.25 -0.60 37.64
CA SER A 118 48.94 -2.03 37.47
C SER A 118 48.02 -2.28 36.26
N PHE A 119 48.02 -3.48 35.69
CA PHE A 119 47.10 -3.84 34.58
C PHE A 119 45.65 -3.70 34.96
N PRO A 120 45.19 -4.11 36.16
CA PRO A 120 43.82 -3.85 36.60
C PRO A 120 43.40 -2.37 36.58
N ASP A 121 44.34 -1.44 36.85
CA ASP A 121 44.08 0.00 36.83
C ASP A 121 43.78 0.52 35.40
N ILE A 122 44.12 -0.25 34.38
CA ILE A 122 43.82 0.01 32.99
C ILE A 122 42.56 -0.75 32.56
N ILE A 123 42.53 -2.06 32.88
CA ILE A 123 41.46 -2.96 32.44
C ILE A 123 40.09 -2.52 32.97
N ASN A 124 40.00 -2.23 34.29
CA ASN A 124 38.72 -1.92 34.93
C ASN A 124 38.06 -0.65 34.39
N PRO A 125 38.74 0.50 34.27
CA PRO A 125 38.12 1.70 33.70
C PRO A 125 37.69 1.51 32.25
N VAL A 126 38.51 0.82 31.43
CA VAL A 126 38.19 0.57 30.01
C VAL A 126 36.96 -0.32 29.88
N LEU A 127 36.92 -1.46 30.60
CA LEU A 127 35.77 -2.35 30.55
C LEU A 127 34.50 -1.71 31.13
N SER A 128 34.63 -0.91 32.20
CA SER A 128 33.51 -0.16 32.77
C SER A 128 32.94 0.82 31.76
N GLU A 129 33.79 1.58 31.05
CA GLU A 129 33.33 2.54 30.04
C GLU A 129 32.64 1.83 28.84
N ILE A 130 33.22 0.73 28.35
CA ILE A 130 32.61 -0.10 27.29
C ILE A 130 31.23 -0.59 27.76
N SER A 131 31.11 -1.07 29.01
CA SER A 131 29.85 -1.54 29.58
C SER A 131 28.83 -0.42 29.74
N ASN A 132 29.26 0.78 30.20
CA ASN A 132 28.41 1.96 30.34
C ASN A 132 27.82 2.40 28.99
N GLN A 133 28.66 2.42 27.94
CA GLN A 133 28.19 2.76 26.60
C GLN A 133 27.18 1.73 26.08
N GLN A 134 27.42 0.43 26.32
CA GLN A 134 26.46 -0.62 25.96
C GLN A 134 25.13 -0.46 26.72
N LEU A 135 25.20 -0.17 28.01
CA LEU A 135 23.99 0.09 28.83
C LEU A 135 23.23 1.31 28.34
N ALA A 136 23.93 2.40 28.00
CA ALA A 136 23.29 3.61 27.48
C ALA A 136 22.52 3.35 26.15
N ILE A 137 23.08 2.54 25.25
CA ILE A 137 22.40 2.13 24.00
C ILE A 137 21.13 1.31 24.32
N ILE A 138 21.22 0.37 25.27
CA ILE A 138 20.05 -0.45 25.66
C ILE A 138 18.98 0.42 26.31
N GLN A 139 19.36 1.30 27.26
CA GLN A 139 18.43 2.20 27.94
C GLN A 139 17.70 3.12 26.96
N ARG A 140 18.44 3.70 26.00
CA ARG A 140 17.80 4.54 24.95
C ARG A 140 16.80 3.76 24.12
N ALA A 141 17.12 2.52 23.75
CA ALA A 141 16.21 1.67 23.01
C ALA A 141 14.96 1.29 23.84
N ASP A 142 15.11 1.08 25.15
CA ASP A 142 13.99 0.79 26.05
C ASP A 142 13.10 2.02 26.28
N GLU A 143 13.68 3.21 26.41
CA GLU A 143 12.90 4.46 26.50
C GLU A 143 12.03 4.68 25.26
N VAL A 144 12.59 4.49 24.07
CA VAL A 144 11.83 4.57 22.82
C VAL A 144 10.69 3.55 22.79
N HIS A 145 10.98 2.32 23.24
CA HIS A 145 9.96 1.26 23.30
C HIS A 145 8.83 1.60 24.27
N LEU A 146 9.14 2.17 25.44
CA LEU A 146 8.14 2.63 26.40
C LEU A 146 7.27 3.76 25.84
N HIS A 147 7.86 4.71 25.11
CA HIS A 147 7.10 5.78 24.45
C HIS A 147 6.17 5.22 23.36
N LEU A 148 6.67 4.31 22.52
CA LEU A 148 5.86 3.65 21.50
C LEU A 148 4.69 2.85 22.10
N ASN A 149 4.93 2.11 23.19
CA ASN A 149 3.87 1.38 23.89
C ASN A 149 2.80 2.33 24.45
N ARG A 150 3.22 3.49 24.99
CA ARG A 150 2.27 4.53 25.45
C ARG A 150 1.41 5.04 24.30
N VAL A 151 2.02 5.36 23.15
CA VAL A 151 1.27 5.77 21.93
C VAL A 151 0.19 4.75 21.59
N VAL A 152 0.52 3.44 21.62
CA VAL A 152 -0.46 2.37 21.34
C VAL A 152 -1.58 2.32 22.38
N LEU A 153 -1.23 2.41 23.66
CA LEU A 153 -2.20 2.31 24.76
C LEU A 153 -3.14 3.52 24.84
N GLU A 154 -2.66 4.69 24.46
CA GLU A 154 -3.45 5.94 24.42
C GLU A 154 -4.25 6.08 23.11
N GLY A 155 -4.20 5.10 22.21
CA GLY A 155 -4.92 5.14 20.93
C GLY A 155 -4.29 6.08 19.90
N GLY A 156 -2.98 6.32 20.00
CA GLY A 156 -2.23 7.14 19.07
C GLY A 156 -2.19 6.55 17.65
N ASN A 157 -1.78 7.38 16.71
CA ASN A 157 -1.80 7.10 15.28
C ASN A 157 -0.38 6.94 14.70
N MET A 158 -0.27 6.75 13.37
CA MET A 158 1.02 6.60 12.69
C MET A 158 1.88 7.86 12.72
N GLN A 159 1.29 9.05 12.81
CA GLN A 159 2.03 10.30 12.96
C GLN A 159 2.77 10.33 14.30
N ASP A 160 2.09 9.92 15.37
CA ASP A 160 2.68 9.87 16.71
C ASP A 160 3.89 8.91 16.75
N ILE A 161 3.80 7.77 16.05
CA ILE A 161 4.91 6.81 15.91
C ILE A 161 6.08 7.45 15.13
N ALA A 162 5.79 8.15 14.05
CA ALA A 162 6.83 8.83 13.27
C ALA A 162 7.55 9.91 14.09
N ASP A 163 6.82 10.69 14.88
CA ASP A 163 7.35 11.76 15.72
C ASP A 163 8.25 11.22 16.84
N VAL A 164 7.87 10.08 17.45
CA VAL A 164 8.73 9.37 18.41
C VAL A 164 10.04 8.95 17.77
N LEU A 165 10.00 8.41 16.53
CA LEU A 165 11.20 8.01 15.81
C LEU A 165 12.09 9.21 15.44
N VAL A 166 11.52 10.30 14.97
CA VAL A 166 12.28 11.54 14.67
C VAL A 166 13.08 11.98 15.89
N THR A 167 12.43 12.05 17.04
CA THR A 167 13.07 12.43 18.30
C THR A 167 14.16 11.44 18.72
N ALA A 168 13.88 10.14 18.59
CA ALA A 168 14.80 9.07 18.95
C ALA A 168 16.04 8.99 18.06
N LEU A 169 15.91 9.37 16.78
CA LEU A 169 16.94 9.21 15.76
C LEU A 169 17.60 10.55 15.35
N ASN A 170 17.85 11.40 16.31
CA ASN A 170 18.58 12.66 16.14
C ASN A 170 17.94 13.60 15.09
N ASN A 171 16.62 13.68 15.07
CA ASN A 171 15.82 14.49 14.15
C ASN A 171 16.00 14.14 12.66
N ASN A 172 16.36 12.92 12.35
CA ASN A 172 16.32 12.40 11.00
C ASN A 172 14.87 12.34 10.48
N ALA A 173 14.68 12.62 9.19
CA ALA A 173 13.35 12.54 8.59
C ALA A 173 12.83 11.09 8.53
N VAL A 174 11.59 10.87 8.95
CA VAL A 174 10.91 9.58 8.96
C VAL A 174 9.76 9.59 7.97
N ILE A 175 9.70 8.60 7.10
CA ILE A 175 8.62 8.37 6.14
C ILE A 175 7.97 7.04 6.47
N ILE A 176 6.67 7.06 6.80
CA ILE A 176 5.86 5.86 6.94
C ILE A 176 4.93 5.77 5.74
N GLN A 177 5.00 4.68 5.01
CA GLN A 177 4.13 4.42 3.88
C GLN A 177 3.33 3.15 4.14
N THR A 178 2.00 3.26 4.09
CA THR A 178 1.10 2.14 4.32
C THR A 178 0.72 1.44 3.00
N PHE A 179 0.17 0.24 3.09
CA PHE A 179 -0.33 -0.52 1.94
C PHE A 179 -1.50 0.20 1.23
N SER A 180 -2.24 1.09 1.92
CA SER A 180 -3.31 1.93 1.37
C SER A 180 -2.78 3.14 0.59
N ASN A 181 -1.47 3.30 0.47
CA ASN A 181 -0.77 4.46 -0.07
C ASN A 181 -0.85 5.74 0.79
N ASP A 182 -1.30 5.63 2.04
CA ASP A 182 -1.16 6.75 2.97
C ASP A 182 0.32 6.96 3.27
N VAL A 183 0.75 8.19 3.17
CA VAL A 183 2.14 8.59 3.39
C VAL A 183 2.18 9.60 4.51
N ILE A 184 2.98 9.30 5.52
CA ILE A 184 3.26 10.18 6.65
C ILE A 184 4.74 10.55 6.57
N VAL A 185 5.02 11.83 6.55
CA VAL A 185 6.38 12.36 6.63
C VAL A 185 6.49 13.18 7.90
N SER A 186 7.36 12.75 8.81
CA SER A 186 7.68 13.49 10.03
C SER A 186 9.13 13.97 9.95
N SER A 187 9.33 15.28 9.96
CA SER A 187 10.64 15.93 9.89
C SER A 187 10.50 17.40 10.25
N ALA A 188 11.60 18.02 10.71
CA ALA A 188 11.67 19.46 10.90
C ALA A 188 11.84 20.26 9.59
N GLU A 189 12.32 19.60 8.51
CA GLU A 189 12.73 20.26 7.27
C GLU A 189 11.91 19.84 6.04
N TYR A 190 11.26 18.66 6.09
CA TYR A 190 10.59 18.05 4.95
C TYR A 190 9.13 17.74 5.25
N ASP A 191 8.27 17.90 4.25
CA ASP A 191 6.88 17.49 4.27
C ASP A 191 6.56 16.49 3.15
N SER A 192 5.31 16.04 3.10
CA SER A 192 4.84 15.10 2.07
C SER A 192 4.74 15.72 0.67
N GLU A 193 4.79 17.05 0.55
CA GLU A 193 4.72 17.77 -0.72
C GLU A 193 6.11 18.07 -1.30
N HIS A 194 7.18 17.82 -0.53
CA HIS A 194 8.55 18.04 -0.99
C HIS A 194 8.87 17.18 -2.22
N ARG A 195 9.33 17.81 -3.29
CA ARG A 195 9.46 17.21 -4.64
C ARG A 195 10.30 15.94 -4.66
N ASP A 196 11.44 15.92 -3.97
CA ASP A 196 12.34 14.77 -4.00
C ASP A 196 11.86 13.65 -3.09
N ILE A 197 11.16 13.98 -1.99
CA ILE A 197 10.44 13.01 -1.15
C ILE A 197 9.32 12.34 -1.94
N GLN A 198 8.52 13.09 -2.68
CA GLN A 198 7.48 12.52 -3.55
C GLN A 198 8.05 11.55 -4.59
N LYS A 199 9.13 11.93 -5.30
CA LYS A 199 9.80 11.04 -6.25
C LYS A 199 10.34 9.78 -5.59
N PHE A 200 10.89 9.92 -4.37
CA PHE A 200 11.38 8.77 -3.60
C PHE A 200 10.23 7.82 -3.26
N ILE A 201 9.10 8.35 -2.80
CA ILE A 201 7.89 7.59 -2.47
C ILE A 201 7.35 6.87 -3.72
N GLU A 202 7.19 7.58 -4.84
CA GLU A 202 6.70 7.01 -6.10
C GLU A 202 7.58 5.86 -6.61
N LYS A 203 8.91 6.06 -6.59
CA LYS A 203 9.88 5.07 -7.06
C LYS A 203 9.94 3.82 -6.18
N ASN A 204 9.77 3.98 -4.87
CA ASN A 204 10.00 2.92 -3.89
C ASN A 204 8.72 2.34 -3.26
N GLY A 205 7.55 2.99 -3.48
CA GLY A 205 6.30 2.66 -2.78
C GLY A 205 5.66 1.34 -3.17
N ARG A 206 5.89 0.83 -4.38
CA ARG A 206 5.20 -0.39 -4.87
C ARG A 206 5.98 -1.69 -4.69
N TYR A 207 7.28 -1.65 -4.37
CA TYR A 207 8.14 -2.85 -4.38
C TYR A 207 9.07 -2.99 -3.18
N GLY A 208 8.93 -2.15 -2.18
CA GLY A 208 9.86 -2.11 -1.03
C GLY A 208 9.47 -3.05 0.11
N THR A 209 9.28 -4.36 -0.12
CA THR A 209 8.98 -5.33 0.95
C THR A 209 10.20 -5.73 1.78
N GLY A 210 11.39 -5.24 1.44
CA GLY A 210 12.64 -5.59 2.11
C GLY A 210 13.08 -4.60 3.18
N THR A 211 13.69 -5.12 4.25
CA THR A 211 14.45 -4.33 5.21
C THR A 211 15.88 -4.15 4.70
N GLY A 212 16.45 -2.95 4.79
CA GLY A 212 17.81 -2.67 4.35
C GLY A 212 18.16 -1.21 4.18
N ARG A 213 19.42 -0.97 3.83
CA ARG A 213 20.00 0.34 3.58
C ARG A 213 19.99 0.69 2.09
N GLY A 214 19.94 1.98 1.80
CA GLY A 214 20.08 2.50 0.46
C GLY A 214 20.49 3.96 0.46
N LYS A 215 20.51 4.57 -0.74
CA LYS A 215 20.86 5.97 -0.93
C LYS A 215 19.84 6.63 -1.87
N VAL A 216 19.58 7.90 -1.63
CA VAL A 216 18.67 8.75 -2.41
C VAL A 216 19.25 10.15 -2.55
N TRP A 217 18.90 10.84 -3.63
CA TRP A 217 19.26 12.25 -3.82
C TRP A 217 18.14 13.13 -3.30
N ILE A 218 18.44 14.01 -2.33
CA ILE A 218 17.53 14.99 -1.75
C ILE A 218 18.26 16.34 -1.75
N ASP A 219 17.65 17.36 -2.30
CA ASP A 219 18.22 18.71 -2.41
C ASP A 219 19.65 18.73 -2.99
N GLY A 220 19.91 17.86 -3.98
CA GLY A 220 21.21 17.77 -4.63
C GLY A 220 22.30 17.09 -3.80
N ARG A 221 21.96 16.47 -2.66
CA ARG A 221 22.87 15.70 -1.79
C ARG A 221 22.53 14.23 -1.82
N GLU A 222 23.55 13.37 -1.83
CA GLU A 222 23.37 11.93 -1.66
C GLU A 222 23.13 11.63 -0.18
N THR A 223 21.89 11.27 0.17
CA THR A 223 21.43 10.99 1.54
C THR A 223 21.23 9.49 1.70
N GLY A 224 21.83 8.90 2.74
CA GLY A 224 21.60 7.51 3.12
C GLY A 224 20.18 7.32 3.67
N TYR A 225 19.68 6.09 3.63
CA TYR A 225 18.47 5.72 4.36
C TYR A 225 18.52 4.28 4.87
N PHE A 226 17.76 4.04 5.93
CA PHE A 226 17.42 2.69 6.38
C PHE A 226 15.91 2.50 6.28
N ARG A 227 15.50 1.35 5.74
CA ARG A 227 14.11 0.96 5.58
C ARG A 227 13.82 -0.32 6.35
N SER A 228 12.67 -0.36 7.01
CA SER A 228 12.12 -1.55 7.64
C SER A 228 10.70 -1.82 7.14
N ALA A 229 10.39 -3.07 6.81
CA ALA A 229 9.06 -3.49 6.41
C ALA A 229 8.14 -3.61 7.63
N ILE A 230 6.91 -3.12 7.50
CA ILE A 230 5.83 -3.30 8.47
C ILE A 230 5.08 -4.57 8.08
N CYS A 231 5.28 -5.66 8.82
CA CYS A 231 4.72 -6.98 8.51
C CYS A 231 4.07 -7.64 9.73
N VAL A 232 3.00 -8.42 9.51
CA VAL A 232 2.46 -9.36 10.50
C VAL A 232 2.44 -10.75 9.87
N GLY A 233 3.28 -11.63 10.38
CA GLY A 233 3.53 -12.92 9.75
C GLY A 233 4.11 -12.75 8.34
N LYS A 234 3.40 -13.25 7.33
CA LYS A 234 3.80 -13.11 5.91
C LYS A 234 3.13 -11.91 5.21
N LYS A 235 2.18 -11.25 5.86
CA LYS A 235 1.42 -10.15 5.25
C LYS A 235 2.12 -8.82 5.46
N TRP A 236 2.34 -8.12 4.36
CA TRP A 236 2.96 -6.79 4.34
C TRP A 236 1.87 -5.70 4.49
N TYR A 237 2.14 -4.71 5.35
CA TYR A 237 1.24 -3.60 5.65
C TYR A 237 1.83 -2.22 5.32
N GLY A 238 3.13 -2.14 5.08
CA GLY A 238 3.77 -0.88 4.78
C GLY A 238 5.28 -0.90 5.01
N THR A 239 5.88 0.27 5.04
CA THR A 239 7.31 0.48 5.32
C THR A 239 7.54 1.70 6.20
N ILE A 240 8.55 1.63 7.05
CA ILE A 240 9.16 2.79 7.71
C ILE A 240 10.50 3.04 7.05
N THR A 241 10.74 4.26 6.60
CA THR A 241 12.02 4.67 6.05
C THR A 241 12.55 5.86 6.84
N VAL A 242 13.76 5.76 7.33
CA VAL A 242 14.49 6.84 8.02
C VAL A 242 15.56 7.35 7.08
N LEU A 243 15.51 8.63 6.76
CA LEU A 243 16.48 9.32 5.91
C LEU A 243 17.56 9.96 6.79
N GLU A 244 18.83 9.74 6.46
CA GLU A 244 20.00 10.29 7.19
C GLU A 244 20.18 11.80 6.88
N THR A 245 19.14 12.60 7.20
CA THR A 245 19.12 14.03 6.90
C THR A 245 19.97 14.85 7.88
N GLN A 246 20.05 14.45 9.14
CA GLN A 246 20.78 15.16 10.20
C GLN A 246 21.98 14.34 10.72
N ALA A 247 21.84 13.04 10.84
CA ALA A 247 22.87 12.15 11.38
C ALA A 247 22.81 10.77 10.70
N PRO A 248 23.95 10.05 10.61
CA PRO A 248 23.94 8.68 10.09
C PRO A 248 23.15 7.75 11.04
N VAL A 249 22.36 6.85 10.47
CA VAL A 249 21.65 5.79 11.19
C VAL A 249 22.67 4.71 11.59
N LEU A 250 22.91 4.57 12.88
CA LEU A 250 23.85 3.58 13.42
C LEU A 250 23.22 2.18 13.36
N ARG A 251 24.06 1.14 13.44
CA ARG A 251 23.56 -0.25 13.50
C ARG A 251 22.70 -0.53 14.74
N ALA A 252 22.93 0.17 15.83
CA ALA A 252 22.09 0.08 17.03
C ALA A 252 20.68 0.63 16.78
N ASP A 253 20.55 1.66 15.95
CA ASP A 253 19.28 2.30 15.61
C ASP A 253 18.40 1.41 14.70
N GLU A 254 19.03 0.55 13.88
CA GLU A 254 18.30 -0.40 13.01
C GLU A 254 17.34 -1.27 13.81
N GLY A 255 17.80 -1.82 14.95
CA GLY A 255 16.97 -2.63 15.84
C GLY A 255 15.79 -1.83 16.47
N THR A 256 15.98 -0.52 16.68
CA THR A 256 14.90 0.36 17.15
C THR A 256 13.87 0.60 16.06
N ILE A 257 14.30 0.84 14.82
CA ILE A 257 13.43 1.02 13.66
C ILE A 257 12.63 -0.27 13.38
N GLU A 258 13.27 -1.44 13.43
CA GLU A 258 12.59 -2.74 13.23
C GLU A 258 11.54 -3.01 14.32
N ARG A 259 11.85 -2.73 15.58
CA ARG A 259 10.87 -2.85 16.68
C ARG A 259 9.72 -1.86 16.51
N THR A 260 10.02 -0.64 16.06
CA THR A 260 8.97 0.35 15.75
C THR A 260 8.08 -0.13 14.60
N ALA A 261 8.64 -0.77 13.58
CA ALA A 261 7.84 -1.36 12.50
C ALA A 261 6.88 -2.45 13.02
N ALA A 262 7.29 -3.24 14.02
CA ALA A 262 6.39 -4.21 14.66
C ALA A 262 5.26 -3.53 15.45
N VAL A 263 5.55 -2.43 16.16
CA VAL A 263 4.53 -1.64 16.87
C VAL A 263 3.59 -0.96 15.87
N ALA A 264 4.11 -0.38 14.80
CA ALA A 264 3.32 0.22 13.71
C ALA A 264 2.39 -0.82 13.06
N ALA A 265 2.87 -2.06 12.89
CA ALA A 265 2.04 -3.16 12.40
C ALA A 265 0.84 -3.44 13.32
N LEU A 266 1.03 -3.41 14.63
CA LEU A 266 -0.04 -3.60 15.61
C LEU A 266 -1.10 -2.48 15.52
N VAL A 267 -0.66 -1.22 15.41
CA VAL A 267 -1.57 -0.07 15.26
C VAL A 267 -2.36 -0.18 13.96
N LEU A 268 -1.70 -0.49 12.82
CA LEU A 268 -2.38 -0.67 11.54
C LEU A 268 -3.40 -1.80 11.57
N VAL A 269 -3.03 -2.96 12.12
CA VAL A 269 -3.96 -4.10 12.24
C VAL A 269 -5.15 -3.76 13.12
N ASN A 270 -4.94 -3.05 14.22
CA ASN A 270 -6.02 -2.62 15.10
C ASN A 270 -6.95 -1.62 14.41
N GLN A 271 -6.40 -0.62 13.72
CA GLN A 271 -7.19 0.33 12.92
C GLN A 271 -8.02 -0.38 11.84
N LEU A 272 -7.42 -1.33 11.13
CA LEU A 272 -8.12 -2.13 10.14
C LEU A 272 -9.22 -3.01 10.75
N ALA A 273 -8.96 -3.59 11.93
CA ALA A 273 -9.96 -4.39 12.64
C ALA A 273 -11.16 -3.53 13.07
N VAL A 274 -10.92 -2.35 13.65
CA VAL A 274 -11.99 -1.41 14.02
C VAL A 274 -12.77 -0.98 12.78
N ALA A 275 -12.08 -0.54 11.72
CA ALA A 275 -12.73 -0.14 10.47
C ALA A 275 -13.55 -1.28 9.84
N SER A 276 -13.07 -2.53 9.94
CA SER A 276 -13.79 -3.70 9.43
C SER A 276 -15.07 -3.99 10.22
N VAL A 277 -15.04 -3.79 11.54
CA VAL A 277 -16.21 -3.94 12.41
C VAL A 277 -17.25 -2.86 12.11
N GLU A 278 -16.83 -1.60 12.03
CA GLU A 278 -17.72 -0.49 11.64
C GLU A 278 -18.33 -0.72 10.26
N GLN A 279 -17.53 -1.16 9.29
CA GLN A 279 -18.01 -1.47 7.95
C GLN A 279 -19.02 -2.62 7.96
N ARG A 280 -18.83 -3.63 8.81
CA ARG A 280 -19.80 -4.73 8.97
C ARG A 280 -21.12 -4.22 9.52
N TYR A 281 -21.12 -3.45 10.59
CA TYR A 281 -22.34 -2.84 11.15
C TYR A 281 -23.05 -1.95 10.14
N TYR A 282 -22.29 -1.18 9.38
CA TYR A 282 -22.84 -0.35 8.32
C TYR A 282 -23.49 -1.20 7.20
N ASN A 283 -22.83 -2.25 6.78
CA ASN A 283 -23.36 -3.16 5.76
C ASN A 283 -24.61 -3.93 6.25
N GLU A 284 -24.64 -4.35 7.52
CA GLU A 284 -25.82 -4.95 8.14
C GLU A 284 -26.98 -3.95 8.16
N PHE A 285 -26.71 -2.71 8.58
CA PHE A 285 -27.71 -1.64 8.53
C PHE A 285 -28.23 -1.38 7.10
N LEU A 286 -27.37 -1.32 6.09
CA LEU A 286 -27.78 -1.17 4.69
C LEU A 286 -28.63 -2.35 4.23
N ASN A 287 -28.28 -3.58 4.59
CA ASN A 287 -29.08 -4.75 4.27
C ASN A 287 -30.49 -4.63 4.87
N GLU A 288 -30.56 -4.27 6.14
CA GLU A 288 -31.82 -4.04 6.83
C GLU A 288 -32.62 -2.92 6.14
N LEU A 289 -32.01 -1.76 5.87
CA LEU A 289 -32.65 -0.63 5.18
C LEU A 289 -33.26 -1.02 3.82
N LEU A 290 -32.55 -1.85 3.04
CA LEU A 290 -32.95 -2.20 1.69
C LEU A 290 -33.96 -3.36 1.60
N ILE A 291 -34.20 -4.10 2.72
CA ILE A 291 -35.09 -5.27 2.75
C ILE A 291 -36.23 -5.08 3.73
N ALA A 292 -36.08 -4.21 4.73
CA ALA A 292 -37.02 -4.05 5.83
C ALA A 292 -38.46 -3.75 5.35
N PRO A 293 -39.47 -4.27 6.04
CA PRO A 293 -40.85 -3.89 5.79
C PRO A 293 -41.10 -2.41 6.09
N HIS A 294 -42.04 -1.79 5.36
CA HIS A 294 -42.32 -0.35 5.47
C HIS A 294 -42.74 0.13 6.87
N HIS A 295 -43.30 -0.76 7.70
CA HIS A 295 -43.71 -0.40 9.06
C HIS A 295 -42.51 -0.17 10.00
N GLU A 296 -41.31 -0.60 9.64
CA GLU A 296 -40.07 -0.39 10.43
C GLU A 296 -39.36 0.94 10.15
N GLU A 297 -39.86 1.77 9.23
CA GLU A 297 -39.24 3.04 8.83
C GLU A 297 -38.93 3.95 10.03
N LYS A 298 -39.81 3.99 11.05
CA LYS A 298 -39.58 4.82 12.24
C LYS A 298 -38.34 4.38 13.05
N ASN A 299 -38.11 3.08 13.16
CA ASN A 299 -36.97 2.52 13.88
C ASN A 299 -35.66 2.76 13.12
N LEU A 300 -35.70 2.66 11.79
CA LEU A 300 -34.55 2.84 10.92
C LEU A 300 -34.13 4.31 10.78
N LYS A 301 -35.07 5.25 10.92
CA LYS A 301 -34.82 6.68 10.70
C LYS A 301 -33.72 7.26 11.59
N GLY A 302 -33.68 6.91 12.87
CA GLY A 302 -32.65 7.37 13.80
C GLY A 302 -31.27 6.80 13.47
N ARG A 303 -31.21 5.51 13.16
CA ARG A 303 -29.96 4.83 12.76
C ARG A 303 -29.43 5.33 11.41
N ALA A 304 -30.33 5.58 10.45
CA ALA A 304 -29.97 6.13 9.15
C ALA A 304 -29.25 7.48 9.26
N ARG A 305 -29.75 8.37 10.11
CA ARG A 305 -29.10 9.67 10.38
C ARG A 305 -27.69 9.51 10.96
N GLY A 306 -27.48 8.53 11.83
CA GLY A 306 -26.14 8.22 12.36
C GLY A 306 -25.12 7.84 11.28
N TRP A 307 -25.60 7.34 10.15
CA TRP A 307 -24.81 6.99 8.97
C TRP A 307 -24.84 8.05 7.84
N GLY A 308 -25.35 9.25 8.13
CA GLY A 308 -25.43 10.35 7.15
C GLY A 308 -26.55 10.21 6.12
N ILE A 309 -27.54 9.32 6.37
CA ILE A 309 -28.67 9.11 5.46
C ILE A 309 -29.94 9.71 6.10
N ASP A 310 -30.50 10.78 5.53
CA ASP A 310 -31.82 11.27 5.93
C ASP A 310 -32.92 10.68 5.05
N LEU A 311 -33.68 9.72 5.60
CA LEU A 311 -34.75 9.05 4.89
C LEU A 311 -35.88 10.01 4.40
N GLN A 312 -36.02 11.19 5.00
CA GLN A 312 -37.02 12.16 4.59
C GLN A 312 -36.57 13.00 3.38
N GLN A 313 -35.27 13.10 3.16
CA GLN A 313 -34.70 13.80 2.01
C GLN A 313 -34.77 12.90 0.78
N PRO A 314 -35.11 13.41 -0.40
CA PRO A 314 -35.01 12.63 -1.63
C PRO A 314 -33.55 12.25 -1.93
N HIS A 315 -33.34 11.01 -2.36
CA HIS A 315 -32.02 10.52 -2.77
C HIS A 315 -32.14 9.78 -4.11
N VAL A 316 -31.10 9.87 -4.91
CA VAL A 316 -30.83 8.92 -5.98
C VAL A 316 -29.94 7.83 -5.43
N VAL A 317 -30.38 6.58 -5.52
CA VAL A 317 -29.50 5.44 -5.23
C VAL A 317 -28.80 5.04 -6.51
N ALA A 318 -27.46 4.94 -6.44
CA ALA A 318 -26.64 4.41 -7.52
C ALA A 318 -25.84 3.20 -7.04
N ALA A 319 -25.66 2.21 -7.92
CA ALA A 319 -24.91 1.00 -7.64
C ALA A 319 -23.74 0.86 -8.61
N ILE A 320 -22.53 0.66 -8.09
CA ILE A 320 -21.36 0.29 -8.88
C ILE A 320 -21.21 -1.23 -8.77
N CYS A 321 -21.47 -1.96 -9.83
CA CYS A 321 -21.37 -3.41 -9.85
C CYS A 321 -20.13 -3.83 -10.65
N PHE A 322 -19.34 -4.75 -10.09
CA PHE A 322 -18.16 -5.32 -10.72
C PHE A 322 -18.51 -6.68 -11.30
N TYR A 323 -17.99 -7.00 -12.47
CA TYR A 323 -18.20 -8.27 -13.14
C TYR A 323 -16.85 -8.93 -13.41
N CYS A 324 -16.65 -10.10 -12.80
CA CYS A 324 -15.39 -10.84 -12.85
C CYS A 324 -15.12 -11.50 -14.19
N ARG A 325 -13.85 -11.58 -14.56
CA ARG A 325 -13.32 -12.70 -15.34
C ARG A 325 -12.93 -13.84 -14.38
N SER A 326 -13.09 -15.06 -14.81
CA SER A 326 -13.05 -16.31 -14.03
C SER A 326 -11.78 -16.62 -13.20
N ASN A 327 -10.81 -15.70 -13.07
CA ASN A 327 -9.53 -15.94 -12.40
C ASN A 327 -9.22 -15.00 -11.22
N GLU A 328 -10.16 -14.13 -10.80
CA GLU A 328 -9.90 -13.17 -9.73
C GLU A 328 -10.50 -13.63 -8.42
N THR A 329 -9.80 -13.39 -7.31
CA THR A 329 -10.24 -13.81 -5.98
C THR A 329 -11.19 -12.78 -5.36
N GLU A 330 -12.12 -13.23 -4.52
CA GLU A 330 -13.05 -12.39 -3.77
C GLU A 330 -12.33 -11.33 -2.91
N GLU A 331 -11.10 -11.64 -2.46
CA GLU A 331 -10.26 -10.72 -1.69
C GLU A 331 -9.78 -9.50 -2.51
N GLU A 332 -9.47 -9.68 -3.79
CA GLU A 332 -9.06 -8.58 -4.68
C GLU A 332 -10.19 -7.59 -4.93
N TYR A 333 -11.42 -8.10 -5.04
CA TYR A 333 -12.61 -7.24 -5.16
C TYR A 333 -12.87 -6.42 -3.92
N GLN A 334 -12.79 -7.04 -2.75
CA GLN A 334 -12.98 -6.35 -1.49
C GLN A 334 -11.97 -5.21 -1.34
N LEU A 335 -10.72 -5.42 -1.75
CA LEU A 335 -9.69 -4.39 -1.70
C LEU A 335 -9.99 -3.22 -2.65
N ILE A 336 -10.43 -3.51 -3.89
CA ILE A 336 -10.81 -2.48 -4.86
C ILE A 336 -12.02 -1.70 -4.35
N ALA A 337 -13.04 -2.41 -3.86
CA ALA A 337 -14.25 -1.78 -3.31
C ALA A 337 -13.91 -0.86 -2.13
N GLN A 338 -13.05 -1.29 -1.21
CA GLN A 338 -12.59 -0.47 -0.07
C GLN A 338 -11.88 0.81 -0.54
N ARG A 339 -10.99 0.72 -1.53
CA ARG A 339 -10.31 1.90 -2.10
C ARG A 339 -11.28 2.89 -2.75
N ILE A 340 -12.28 2.37 -3.48
CA ILE A 340 -13.31 3.22 -4.08
C ILE A 340 -14.14 3.89 -3.00
N ILE A 341 -14.60 3.15 -1.99
CA ILE A 341 -15.39 3.67 -0.87
C ILE A 341 -14.61 4.75 -0.12
N GLN A 342 -13.35 4.52 0.18
CA GLN A 342 -12.48 5.50 0.83
C GLN A 342 -12.35 6.76 -0.02
N GLY A 343 -12.00 6.64 -1.30
CA GLY A 343 -11.89 7.78 -2.20
C GLY A 343 -13.21 8.55 -2.37
N LEU A 344 -14.35 7.87 -2.35
CA LEU A 344 -15.67 8.51 -2.40
C LEU A 344 -15.94 9.32 -1.12
N ARG A 345 -15.64 8.79 0.06
CA ARG A 345 -15.81 9.48 1.34
C ARG A 345 -14.94 10.72 1.47
N GLU A 346 -13.70 10.65 0.97
CA GLU A 346 -12.75 11.78 1.00
C GLU A 346 -13.15 12.92 0.06
N HIS A 347 -13.70 12.59 -1.12
CA HIS A 347 -13.97 13.60 -2.16
C HIS A 347 -15.43 14.02 -2.28
N PHE A 348 -16.36 13.24 -1.72
CA PHE A 348 -17.79 13.45 -1.79
C PHE A 348 -18.42 13.23 -0.40
N SER A 349 -18.19 14.16 0.51
CA SER A 349 -18.65 14.07 1.91
C SER A 349 -20.18 14.03 2.07
N ASP A 350 -20.92 14.43 1.06
CA ASP A 350 -22.39 14.44 1.02
C ASP A 350 -22.99 13.11 0.51
N ILE A 351 -22.18 12.14 0.10
CA ILE A 351 -22.62 10.83 -0.37
C ILE A 351 -22.42 9.78 0.71
N ALA A 352 -23.49 9.14 1.16
CA ALA A 352 -23.36 7.94 1.99
C ALA A 352 -23.06 6.73 1.09
N VAL A 353 -22.01 5.97 1.45
CA VAL A 353 -21.48 4.89 0.60
C VAL A 353 -21.32 3.62 1.41
N GLY A 354 -21.82 2.50 0.91
CA GLY A 354 -21.64 1.18 1.49
C GLY A 354 -21.44 0.07 0.45
N TYR A 355 -21.27 -1.16 0.94
CA TYR A 355 -21.05 -2.33 0.11
C TYR A 355 -22.11 -3.40 0.40
N LYS A 356 -22.73 -3.93 -0.65
CA LYS A 356 -23.71 -5.00 -0.54
C LYS A 356 -23.56 -5.98 -1.70
N LEU A 357 -23.36 -7.26 -1.38
CA LEU A 357 -22.99 -8.26 -2.38
C LEU A 357 -21.76 -7.78 -3.17
N ASP A 358 -21.77 -7.85 -4.49
CA ASP A 358 -20.66 -7.42 -5.34
C ASP A 358 -20.80 -5.98 -5.85
N CYS A 359 -21.60 -5.14 -5.14
CA CYS A 359 -21.89 -3.77 -5.56
C CYS A 359 -21.58 -2.76 -4.45
N ILE A 360 -20.96 -1.63 -4.83
CA ILE A 360 -20.89 -0.43 -3.99
C ILE A 360 -22.18 0.36 -4.18
N ILE A 361 -22.85 0.70 -3.10
CA ILE A 361 -24.10 1.44 -3.11
C ILE A 361 -23.84 2.86 -2.64
N MET A 362 -24.32 3.82 -3.41
CA MET A 362 -24.21 5.25 -3.13
C MET A 362 -25.60 5.84 -2.94
N PHE A 363 -25.78 6.62 -1.87
CA PHE A 363 -26.96 7.41 -1.61
C PHE A 363 -26.64 8.87 -1.85
N ILE A 364 -27.11 9.42 -2.96
CA ILE A 364 -26.80 10.77 -3.42
C ILE A 364 -27.99 11.67 -3.08
N PRO A 365 -27.86 12.60 -2.11
CA PRO A 365 -28.96 13.42 -1.67
C PRO A 365 -29.37 14.48 -2.71
N LEU A 366 -30.65 14.80 -2.72
CA LEU A 366 -31.25 15.89 -3.48
C LEU A 366 -31.96 16.87 -2.53
N SER A 367 -32.03 18.14 -2.89
CA SER A 367 -32.75 19.11 -2.09
C SER A 367 -34.27 18.84 -2.10
N PRO A 368 -35.01 19.15 -1.04
CA PRO A 368 -36.46 19.09 -1.06
C PRO A 368 -37.02 19.95 -2.20
N GLY A 369 -37.84 19.36 -3.07
CA GLY A 369 -38.39 20.08 -4.26
C GLY A 369 -37.39 20.16 -5.43
N TRP A 370 -36.47 19.23 -5.53
CA TRP A 370 -35.46 19.13 -6.59
C TRP A 370 -36.01 19.38 -8.00
N SER A 371 -35.18 19.91 -8.89
CA SER A 371 -35.51 20.21 -10.29
C SER A 371 -34.70 19.33 -11.25
N GLY A 372 -35.10 19.34 -12.53
CA GLY A 372 -34.34 18.65 -13.58
C GLY A 372 -32.87 19.10 -13.67
N LYS A 373 -32.57 20.35 -13.32
CA LYS A 373 -31.16 20.85 -13.25
C LYS A 373 -30.36 20.19 -12.13
N GLU A 374 -31.00 19.91 -11.01
CA GLU A 374 -30.35 19.25 -9.89
C GLU A 374 -30.09 17.76 -10.18
N LEU A 375 -31.07 17.10 -10.84
CA LEU A 375 -30.85 15.73 -11.33
C LEU A 375 -29.70 15.66 -12.35
N GLN A 376 -29.56 16.67 -13.20
CA GLN A 376 -28.43 16.76 -14.13
C GLN A 376 -27.09 16.88 -13.39
N LYS A 377 -27.01 17.64 -12.31
CA LYS A 377 -25.81 17.69 -11.45
C LYS A 377 -25.49 16.34 -10.83
N VAL A 378 -26.50 15.56 -10.42
CA VAL A 378 -26.30 14.19 -9.94
C VAL A 378 -25.72 13.31 -11.04
N ARG A 379 -26.22 13.41 -12.28
CA ARG A 379 -25.66 12.68 -13.44
C ARG A 379 -24.19 13.06 -13.70
N GLU A 380 -23.84 14.34 -13.62
CA GLU A 380 -22.45 14.82 -13.76
C GLU A 380 -21.56 14.29 -12.62
N LYS A 381 -22.08 14.28 -11.38
CA LYS A 381 -21.39 13.72 -10.22
C LYS A 381 -21.11 12.21 -10.39
N ILE A 382 -22.09 11.43 -10.84
CA ILE A 382 -21.94 10.01 -11.14
C ILE A 382 -20.87 9.79 -12.23
N LYS A 383 -20.88 10.61 -13.27
CA LYS A 383 -19.87 10.56 -14.34
C LYS A 383 -18.46 10.85 -13.81
N ALA A 384 -18.31 11.88 -12.98
CA ALA A 384 -17.04 12.20 -12.33
C ALA A 384 -16.53 11.07 -11.43
N ILE A 385 -17.44 10.42 -10.68
CA ILE A 385 -17.13 9.24 -9.86
C ILE A 385 -16.60 8.10 -10.74
N TYR A 386 -17.27 7.79 -11.83
CA TYR A 386 -16.84 6.75 -12.76
C TYR A 386 -15.44 7.05 -13.31
N GLU A 387 -15.23 8.23 -13.86
CA GLU A 387 -13.96 8.62 -14.49
C GLU A 387 -12.79 8.63 -13.50
N ARG A 388 -13.02 9.12 -12.27
CA ARG A 388 -11.97 9.30 -11.28
C ARG A 388 -11.60 8.02 -10.56
N PHE A 389 -12.57 7.20 -10.18
CA PHE A 389 -12.37 6.04 -9.33
C PHE A 389 -12.56 4.71 -10.05
N VAL A 390 -13.69 4.50 -10.71
CA VAL A 390 -14.06 3.19 -11.26
C VAL A 390 -13.19 2.83 -12.47
N SER A 391 -13.05 3.75 -13.42
CA SER A 391 -12.28 3.49 -14.65
C SER A 391 -10.77 3.37 -14.42
N ARG A 392 -10.22 4.09 -13.43
CA ARG A 392 -8.77 4.08 -13.13
C ARG A 392 -8.36 2.85 -12.33
N LEU A 393 -9.12 2.53 -11.27
CA LEU A 393 -8.82 1.40 -10.40
C LEU A 393 -9.09 0.06 -11.09
N GLY A 394 -10.16 -0.05 -11.88
CA GLY A 394 -10.44 -1.23 -12.69
C GLY A 394 -9.30 -1.55 -13.66
N ARG A 395 -8.80 -0.56 -14.41
CA ARG A 395 -7.64 -0.74 -15.32
C ARG A 395 -6.35 -1.13 -14.60
N ALA A 396 -6.10 -0.55 -13.43
CA ALA A 396 -4.89 -0.84 -12.65
C ALA A 396 -4.88 -2.25 -12.05
N ALA A 397 -6.06 -2.83 -11.81
CA ALA A 397 -6.24 -4.16 -11.22
C ALA A 397 -6.51 -5.27 -12.27
N GLY A 398 -6.61 -4.94 -13.57
CA GLY A 398 -6.93 -5.92 -14.62
C GLY A 398 -8.40 -6.38 -14.63
N VAL A 399 -9.24 -5.77 -13.80
CA VAL A 399 -10.68 -6.08 -13.69
C VAL A 399 -11.43 -5.46 -14.87
N GLU A 400 -12.35 -6.19 -15.49
CA GLU A 400 -13.30 -5.60 -16.43
C GLU A 400 -14.09 -4.50 -15.71
N CYS A 401 -14.19 -3.33 -16.35
CA CYS A 401 -14.70 -2.10 -15.79
C CYS A 401 -15.99 -2.31 -14.97
N GLY A 402 -16.06 -1.70 -13.79
CA GLY A 402 -17.32 -1.58 -13.05
C GLY A 402 -18.36 -0.83 -13.86
N TYR A 403 -19.61 -1.24 -13.74
CA TYR A 403 -20.76 -0.57 -14.32
C TYR A 403 -21.52 0.20 -13.24
N ILE A 404 -21.97 1.40 -13.56
CA ILE A 404 -22.81 2.19 -12.65
C ILE A 404 -24.25 2.20 -13.15
N GLY A 405 -25.17 1.74 -12.32
CA GLY A 405 -26.60 1.92 -12.52
C GLY A 405 -27.15 2.95 -11.54
N ALA A 406 -28.02 3.85 -11.99
CA ALA A 406 -28.70 4.83 -11.13
C ALA A 406 -30.20 4.70 -11.24
N GLY A 407 -30.88 4.65 -10.08
CA GLY A 407 -32.33 4.64 -9.96
C GLY A 407 -32.91 6.04 -10.01
N ARG A 408 -34.23 6.13 -9.88
CA ARG A 408 -34.97 7.41 -9.79
C ARG A 408 -34.89 7.98 -8.37
N PRO A 409 -35.03 9.30 -8.23
CA PRO A 409 -35.18 9.93 -6.93
C PRO A 409 -36.32 9.34 -6.11
N GLY A 410 -36.01 9.01 -4.84
CA GLY A 410 -37.03 8.51 -3.91
C GLY A 410 -36.79 9.02 -2.50
N SER A 411 -37.84 9.16 -1.72
CA SER A 411 -37.79 9.52 -0.29
C SER A 411 -38.56 8.49 0.55
N GLY A 412 -38.22 8.41 1.83
CA GLY A 412 -38.73 7.37 2.71
C GLY A 412 -38.16 5.98 2.39
N LEU A 413 -38.44 5.02 3.25
CA LEU A 413 -37.92 3.66 3.11
C LEU A 413 -38.28 3.03 1.75
N ALA A 414 -39.57 3.17 1.33
CA ALA A 414 -40.05 2.67 0.04
C ALA A 414 -39.33 3.31 -1.15
N GLY A 415 -39.10 4.63 -1.09
CA GLY A 415 -38.39 5.36 -2.14
C GLY A 415 -36.94 4.89 -2.30
N PHE A 416 -36.23 4.69 -1.21
CA PHE A 416 -34.85 4.15 -1.21
C PHE A 416 -34.82 2.74 -1.80
N GLN A 417 -35.69 1.85 -1.35
CA GLN A 417 -35.75 0.46 -1.83
C GLN A 417 -36.10 0.38 -3.33
N ASN A 418 -36.99 1.22 -3.79
CA ASN A 418 -37.34 1.32 -5.22
C ASN A 418 -36.16 1.84 -6.03
N SER A 419 -35.54 2.95 -5.61
CA SER A 419 -34.38 3.54 -6.28
C SER A 419 -33.20 2.54 -6.34
N TYR A 420 -32.98 1.75 -5.28
CA TYR A 420 -31.96 0.70 -5.26
C TYR A 420 -32.25 -0.42 -6.28
N ARG A 421 -33.50 -0.95 -6.30
CA ARG A 421 -33.89 -1.97 -7.29
C ARG A 421 -33.74 -1.46 -8.72
N GLU A 422 -34.13 -0.23 -8.97
CA GLU A 422 -33.98 0.46 -10.25
C GLU A 422 -32.49 0.63 -10.63
N ALA A 423 -31.62 0.98 -9.67
CA ALA A 423 -30.17 1.10 -9.89
C ALA A 423 -29.54 -0.24 -10.30
N LEU A 424 -29.89 -1.33 -9.61
CA LEU A 424 -29.41 -2.67 -9.97
C LEU A 424 -29.90 -3.09 -11.35
N GLN A 425 -31.18 -2.86 -11.66
CA GLN A 425 -31.74 -3.16 -12.97
C GLN A 425 -31.07 -2.31 -14.07
N ALA A 426 -30.81 -1.03 -13.81
CA ALA A 426 -30.10 -0.16 -14.74
C ALA A 426 -28.68 -0.67 -15.02
N CYS A 427 -27.98 -1.13 -13.98
CA CYS A 427 -26.65 -1.71 -14.11
C CYS A 427 -26.66 -2.99 -14.96
N GLN A 428 -27.51 -3.97 -14.62
CA GLN A 428 -27.60 -5.26 -15.30
C GLN A 428 -28.07 -5.13 -16.76
N THR A 429 -29.13 -4.32 -16.97
CA THR A 429 -29.72 -4.13 -18.30
C THR A 429 -28.82 -3.27 -19.19
N GLY A 430 -28.27 -2.18 -18.63
CA GLY A 430 -27.38 -1.27 -19.36
C GLY A 430 -26.14 -1.97 -19.90
N ARG A 431 -25.51 -2.83 -19.09
CA ARG A 431 -24.37 -3.65 -19.52
C ARG A 431 -24.69 -4.51 -20.76
N LYS A 432 -25.89 -5.11 -20.79
CA LYS A 432 -26.30 -5.98 -21.89
C LYS A 432 -26.61 -5.21 -23.17
N ILE A 433 -27.25 -4.05 -23.02
CA ILE A 433 -27.70 -3.24 -24.15
C ILE A 433 -26.56 -2.42 -24.75
N SER A 434 -25.75 -1.81 -23.89
CA SER A 434 -24.67 -0.90 -24.28
C SER A 434 -23.37 -1.26 -23.52
N PRO A 435 -22.68 -2.34 -23.86
CA PRO A 435 -21.47 -2.78 -23.13
C PRO A 435 -20.34 -1.75 -23.07
N LYS A 436 -20.35 -0.77 -23.97
CA LYS A 436 -19.35 0.31 -24.03
C LYS A 436 -19.71 1.50 -23.14
N GLU A 437 -20.97 1.62 -22.74
CA GLU A 437 -21.44 2.67 -21.85
C GLU A 437 -21.49 2.11 -20.43
N HIS A 438 -20.57 2.54 -19.62
CA HIS A 438 -20.41 2.02 -18.26
C HIS A 438 -21.35 2.67 -17.24
N ILE A 439 -22.21 3.60 -17.65
CA ILE A 439 -23.18 4.30 -16.81
C ILE A 439 -24.56 4.18 -17.44
N SER A 440 -25.54 3.71 -16.68
CA SER A 440 -26.93 3.58 -17.11
C SER A 440 -27.87 4.19 -16.09
N TYR A 441 -28.82 4.99 -16.57
CA TYR A 441 -29.88 5.57 -15.74
C TYR A 441 -31.19 4.83 -16.01
N TYR A 442 -31.92 4.50 -14.96
CA TYR A 442 -33.14 3.73 -15.07
C TYR A 442 -34.17 4.41 -15.99
N ASP A 443 -34.28 5.76 -15.95
CA ASP A 443 -35.20 6.51 -16.81
C ASP A 443 -34.85 6.39 -18.29
N ASP A 444 -33.58 6.24 -18.62
CA ASP A 444 -33.11 6.18 -20.00
C ASP A 444 -33.29 4.79 -20.64
N LEU A 445 -33.61 3.76 -19.83
CA LEU A 445 -33.80 2.39 -20.31
C LEU A 445 -35.07 2.22 -21.19
N GLY A 446 -36.05 3.10 -21.06
CA GLY A 446 -37.29 3.00 -21.85
C GLY A 446 -37.97 1.63 -21.70
N VAL A 447 -38.28 0.98 -22.82
CA VAL A 447 -38.94 -0.35 -22.86
C VAL A 447 -38.14 -1.45 -22.19
N TRP A 448 -36.81 -1.30 -22.12
CA TRP A 448 -35.92 -2.27 -21.49
C TRP A 448 -36.20 -2.47 -19.99
N ARG A 449 -36.84 -1.50 -19.33
CA ARG A 449 -37.32 -1.65 -17.94
C ARG A 449 -38.31 -2.80 -17.78
N LEU A 450 -39.19 -2.95 -18.79
CA LEU A 450 -40.22 -3.98 -18.80
C LEU A 450 -39.62 -5.33 -19.20
N LEU A 451 -38.84 -5.36 -20.28
CA LEU A 451 -38.22 -6.57 -20.81
C LEU A 451 -37.19 -7.20 -19.88
N GLY A 452 -36.41 -6.38 -19.17
CA GLY A 452 -35.43 -6.82 -18.21
C GLY A 452 -36.01 -7.44 -16.93
N ASN A 453 -37.30 -7.21 -16.65
CA ASN A 453 -38.01 -7.77 -15.48
C ASN A 453 -38.68 -9.12 -15.75
N ILE A 454 -38.66 -9.62 -16.98
CA ILE A 454 -39.26 -10.92 -17.31
C ILE A 454 -38.47 -12.02 -16.60
N GLN A 455 -39.09 -12.64 -15.59
CA GLN A 455 -38.46 -13.71 -14.79
C GLN A 455 -38.51 -15.08 -15.48
N ASP A 456 -39.55 -15.31 -16.31
CA ASP A 456 -39.66 -16.57 -17.04
C ASP A 456 -38.77 -16.59 -18.27
N LYS A 457 -37.56 -17.11 -18.06
CA LYS A 457 -36.59 -17.26 -19.15
C LYS A 457 -37.05 -18.25 -20.23
N LYS A 458 -37.91 -19.22 -19.90
CA LYS A 458 -38.40 -20.18 -20.86
C LYS A 458 -39.38 -19.53 -21.84
N GLU A 459 -40.32 -18.77 -21.31
CA GLU A 459 -41.29 -18.02 -22.13
C GLU A 459 -40.57 -17.00 -23.03
N LEU A 460 -39.55 -16.34 -22.50
CA LEU A 460 -38.73 -15.42 -23.27
C LEU A 460 -38.01 -16.11 -24.44
N HIS A 461 -37.43 -17.29 -24.21
CA HIS A 461 -36.79 -18.06 -25.28
C HIS A 461 -37.78 -18.60 -26.30
N LEU A 462 -38.94 -19.07 -25.85
CA LEU A 462 -40.02 -19.52 -26.75
C LEU A 462 -40.46 -18.38 -27.67
N PHE A 463 -40.71 -17.20 -27.14
CA PHE A 463 -41.08 -16.05 -27.94
C PHE A 463 -40.03 -15.63 -28.97
N ILE A 464 -38.72 -15.67 -28.58
CA ILE A 464 -37.61 -15.43 -29.53
C ILE A 464 -37.61 -16.51 -30.63
N GLU A 465 -37.79 -17.76 -30.25
CA GLU A 465 -37.75 -18.88 -31.18
C GLU A 465 -38.92 -18.83 -32.16
N GLU A 466 -40.11 -18.53 -31.70
CA GLU A 466 -41.28 -18.35 -32.53
C GLU A 466 -41.14 -17.22 -33.56
N MET A 467 -40.62 -16.05 -33.12
CA MET A 467 -40.52 -14.87 -33.97
C MET A 467 -39.29 -14.86 -34.87
N LEU A 468 -38.13 -15.29 -34.34
CA LEU A 468 -36.83 -15.15 -35.01
C LEU A 468 -36.12 -16.49 -35.29
N GLY A 469 -36.58 -17.60 -34.73
CA GLY A 469 -35.86 -18.87 -34.79
C GLY A 469 -35.52 -19.31 -36.22
N LYS A 470 -36.51 -19.28 -37.14
CA LYS A 470 -36.30 -19.60 -38.56
C LYS A 470 -35.33 -18.63 -39.25
N LEU A 471 -35.34 -17.38 -38.87
CA LEU A 471 -34.46 -16.36 -39.42
C LEU A 471 -33.00 -16.54 -38.92
N LEU A 472 -32.85 -16.87 -37.65
CA LEU A 472 -31.53 -17.18 -37.03
C LEU A 472 -30.92 -18.41 -37.65
N LEU A 473 -31.70 -19.49 -37.86
CA LEU A 473 -31.23 -20.71 -38.52
C LEU A 473 -30.80 -20.41 -39.97
N TYR A 474 -31.58 -19.62 -40.71
CA TYR A 474 -31.21 -19.25 -42.08
C TYR A 474 -29.91 -18.43 -42.15
N ASP A 475 -29.72 -17.51 -41.22
CA ASP A 475 -28.48 -16.74 -41.15
C ASP A 475 -27.28 -17.59 -40.78
N GLN A 476 -27.42 -18.60 -39.90
CA GLN A 476 -26.39 -19.56 -39.58
C GLN A 476 -25.97 -20.40 -40.79
N GLU A 477 -26.95 -20.89 -41.59
CA GLU A 477 -26.69 -21.74 -42.74
C GLU A 477 -26.14 -20.98 -43.95
N LYS A 478 -26.62 -19.76 -44.20
CA LYS A 478 -26.37 -19.02 -45.45
C LYS A 478 -25.49 -17.80 -45.28
N GLY A 479 -25.22 -17.35 -44.05
CA GLY A 479 -24.45 -16.11 -43.78
C GLY A 479 -25.12 -14.86 -44.36
N ALA A 480 -26.46 -14.83 -44.39
CA ALA A 480 -27.20 -13.81 -45.15
C ALA A 480 -27.37 -12.46 -44.43
N GLU A 481 -27.02 -12.38 -43.12
CA GLU A 481 -27.15 -11.20 -42.26
C GLU A 481 -28.59 -10.59 -42.21
N LEU A 482 -29.63 -11.46 -42.28
CA LEU A 482 -31.01 -11.00 -42.31
C LEU A 482 -31.46 -10.43 -40.98
N VAL A 483 -31.05 -11.01 -39.85
CA VAL A 483 -31.34 -10.50 -38.50
C VAL A 483 -30.75 -9.09 -38.36
N LYS A 484 -29.50 -8.89 -38.74
CA LYS A 484 -28.82 -7.60 -38.74
C LYS A 484 -29.53 -6.57 -39.68
N THR A 485 -29.97 -7.04 -40.83
CA THR A 485 -30.74 -6.19 -41.76
C THR A 485 -32.04 -5.72 -41.14
N LEU A 486 -32.75 -6.61 -40.44
CA LEU A 486 -34.02 -6.30 -39.75
C LEU A 486 -33.80 -5.33 -38.58
N GLU A 487 -32.71 -5.51 -37.79
CA GLU A 487 -32.33 -4.57 -36.73
C GLU A 487 -32.12 -3.16 -37.29
N VAL A 488 -31.28 -3.03 -38.32
CA VAL A 488 -30.99 -1.73 -38.95
C VAL A 488 -32.23 -1.12 -39.62
N TYR A 489 -33.11 -1.96 -40.19
CA TYR A 489 -34.36 -1.50 -40.75
C TYR A 489 -35.24 -0.77 -39.71
N PHE A 490 -35.41 -1.37 -38.54
CA PHE A 490 -36.20 -0.75 -37.46
C PHE A 490 -35.47 0.46 -36.85
N GLU A 491 -34.17 0.44 -36.68
CA GLU A 491 -33.38 1.59 -36.22
C GLU A 491 -33.49 2.79 -37.16
N CYS A 492 -33.63 2.56 -38.45
CA CYS A 492 -33.87 3.59 -39.47
C CYS A 492 -35.34 3.96 -39.67
N ASN A 493 -36.26 3.46 -38.81
CA ASN A 493 -37.70 3.66 -38.93
C ASN A 493 -38.24 3.30 -40.32
N GLY A 494 -37.80 2.20 -40.91
CA GLY A 494 -38.20 1.73 -42.23
C GLY A 494 -37.68 2.55 -43.42
N LYS A 495 -36.82 3.55 -43.22
CA LYS A 495 -36.29 4.41 -44.30
C LYS A 495 -35.17 3.71 -45.04
N LEU A 496 -35.48 3.04 -46.15
CA LEU A 496 -34.57 2.19 -46.91
C LEU A 496 -33.26 2.89 -47.30
N LYS A 497 -33.32 4.16 -47.70
CA LYS A 497 -32.11 4.93 -48.03
C LYS A 497 -31.11 5.01 -46.85
N LYS A 498 -31.60 5.20 -45.62
CA LYS A 498 -30.76 5.18 -44.42
C LYS A 498 -30.24 3.79 -44.10
N VAL A 499 -31.02 2.74 -44.37
CA VAL A 499 -30.59 1.36 -44.18
C VAL A 499 -29.41 1.03 -45.12
N THR A 500 -29.52 1.42 -46.41
CA THR A 500 -28.43 1.21 -47.39
C THR A 500 -27.14 1.91 -46.99
N GLU A 501 -27.25 3.17 -46.55
CA GLU A 501 -26.10 3.95 -46.06
C GLU A 501 -25.44 3.30 -44.83
N LYS A 502 -26.25 2.84 -43.87
CA LYS A 502 -25.75 2.25 -42.61
C LYS A 502 -25.17 0.87 -42.78
N MET A 503 -25.72 0.07 -43.71
CA MET A 503 -25.21 -1.27 -43.99
C MET A 503 -24.14 -1.33 -45.09
N TYR A 504 -23.91 -0.24 -45.81
CA TYR A 504 -23.01 -0.21 -46.96
C TYR A 504 -23.40 -1.22 -48.05
N VAL A 505 -24.69 -1.43 -48.29
CA VAL A 505 -25.22 -2.41 -49.24
C VAL A 505 -26.16 -1.73 -50.24
N HIS A 506 -26.16 -2.20 -51.51
CA HIS A 506 -27.01 -1.62 -52.55
C HIS A 506 -28.52 -1.75 -52.23
N TYR A 507 -29.28 -0.78 -52.65
CA TYR A 507 -30.74 -0.67 -52.40
C TYR A 507 -31.49 -1.95 -52.77
N ASN A 508 -31.25 -2.53 -53.94
CA ASN A 508 -31.89 -3.78 -54.39
C ASN A 508 -31.58 -4.97 -53.46
N THR A 509 -30.40 -5.00 -52.92
CA THR A 509 -30.02 -6.08 -51.96
C THR A 509 -30.79 -5.94 -50.64
N ILE A 510 -31.02 -4.72 -50.18
CA ILE A 510 -31.83 -4.48 -48.98
C ILE A 510 -33.30 -4.88 -49.26
N LEU A 511 -33.87 -4.53 -50.40
CA LEU A 511 -35.21 -4.94 -50.78
C LEU A 511 -35.33 -6.49 -50.82
N TYR A 512 -34.39 -7.15 -51.48
CA TYR A 512 -34.34 -8.61 -51.51
C TYR A 512 -34.25 -9.24 -50.11
N ARG A 513 -33.38 -8.70 -49.24
CA ARG A 513 -33.23 -9.18 -47.87
C ARG A 513 -34.54 -9.00 -47.06
N LEU A 514 -35.22 -7.86 -47.18
CA LEU A 514 -36.50 -7.59 -46.49
C LEU A 514 -37.61 -8.52 -47.00
N ASP A 515 -37.72 -8.73 -48.32
CA ASP A 515 -38.68 -9.68 -48.89
C ASP A 515 -38.37 -11.11 -48.35
N ARG A 516 -37.10 -11.49 -48.30
CA ARG A 516 -36.69 -12.80 -47.76
C ARG A 516 -37.02 -12.95 -46.29
N ILE A 517 -36.86 -11.87 -45.46
CA ILE A 517 -37.29 -11.85 -44.06
C ILE A 517 -38.78 -12.12 -43.94
N GLN A 518 -39.61 -11.43 -44.73
CA GLN A 518 -41.06 -11.65 -44.71
C GLN A 518 -41.44 -13.07 -45.08
N GLN A 519 -40.79 -13.64 -46.11
CA GLN A 519 -41.05 -15.04 -46.53
C GLN A 519 -40.67 -16.06 -45.43
N ILE A 520 -39.54 -15.86 -44.73
CA ILE A 520 -39.08 -16.79 -43.69
C ILE A 520 -39.90 -16.66 -42.41
N THR A 521 -40.19 -15.43 -41.97
CA THR A 521 -40.94 -15.19 -40.73
C THR A 521 -42.44 -15.34 -40.91
N GLY A 522 -42.95 -15.22 -42.15
CA GLY A 522 -44.38 -15.16 -42.43
C GLY A 522 -45.05 -13.83 -41.99
N CYS A 523 -44.23 -12.86 -41.56
CA CYS A 523 -44.70 -11.58 -41.04
C CYS A 523 -44.59 -10.48 -42.10
N SER A 524 -45.66 -9.71 -42.29
CA SER A 524 -45.62 -8.49 -43.13
C SER A 524 -44.97 -7.34 -42.37
N LEU A 525 -44.01 -6.69 -43.00
CA LEU A 525 -43.41 -5.47 -42.45
C LEU A 525 -44.31 -4.23 -42.60
N GLU A 526 -45.48 -4.37 -43.20
CA GLU A 526 -46.54 -3.36 -43.26
C GLU A 526 -47.55 -3.50 -42.11
N ASP A 527 -47.58 -4.68 -41.45
CA ASP A 527 -48.42 -4.90 -40.27
C ASP A 527 -47.72 -4.37 -39.01
N SER A 528 -48.36 -3.41 -38.35
CA SER A 528 -47.83 -2.75 -37.16
C SER A 528 -47.63 -3.73 -35.98
N THR A 529 -48.53 -4.71 -35.83
CA THR A 529 -48.46 -5.71 -34.75
C THR A 529 -47.30 -6.70 -34.99
N ALA A 530 -47.15 -7.19 -36.22
CA ALA A 530 -46.04 -8.04 -36.61
C ALA A 530 -44.70 -7.31 -36.45
N CYS A 531 -44.62 -6.05 -36.87
CA CYS A 531 -43.44 -5.22 -36.67
C CYS A 531 -43.08 -5.03 -35.18
N LEU A 532 -44.08 -4.79 -34.33
CA LEU A 532 -43.87 -4.65 -32.88
C LEU A 532 -43.32 -5.98 -32.28
N ASN A 533 -43.92 -7.12 -32.64
CA ASN A 533 -43.46 -8.42 -32.16
C ASN A 533 -42.03 -8.71 -32.59
N LEU A 534 -41.68 -8.46 -33.84
CA LEU A 534 -40.29 -8.61 -34.32
C LEU A 534 -39.31 -7.67 -33.61
N GLN A 535 -39.71 -6.41 -33.38
CA GLN A 535 -38.88 -5.46 -32.61
C GLN A 535 -38.65 -5.93 -31.17
N ILE A 536 -39.72 -6.41 -30.50
CA ILE A 536 -39.59 -6.97 -29.13
C ILE A 536 -38.69 -8.20 -29.15
N ALA A 537 -38.87 -9.13 -30.10
CA ALA A 537 -38.04 -10.33 -30.20
C ALA A 537 -36.56 -10.01 -30.43
N LEU A 538 -36.24 -9.02 -31.30
CA LEU A 538 -34.86 -8.53 -31.48
C LEU A 538 -34.28 -7.94 -30.21
N LYS A 539 -35.05 -7.17 -29.46
CA LYS A 539 -34.59 -6.63 -28.16
C LYS A 539 -34.38 -7.73 -27.13
N LEU A 540 -35.30 -8.69 -27.04
CA LEU A 540 -35.13 -9.85 -26.15
C LEU A 540 -33.92 -10.69 -26.52
N LEU A 541 -33.61 -10.86 -27.82
CA LEU A 541 -32.44 -11.57 -28.29
C LEU A 541 -31.14 -10.88 -27.83
N GLN A 542 -31.11 -9.54 -27.73
CA GLN A 542 -29.92 -8.82 -27.20
C GLN A 542 -29.69 -9.12 -25.69
N ILE A 543 -30.76 -9.29 -24.90
CA ILE A 543 -30.70 -9.62 -23.47
C ILE A 543 -30.34 -11.11 -23.26
N ALA A 544 -30.78 -12.01 -24.16
CA ALA A 544 -30.63 -13.44 -24.02
C ALA A 544 -29.27 -14.00 -24.51
N LYS A 545 -28.44 -13.20 -25.16
CA LYS A 545 -27.14 -13.59 -25.74
C LYS A 545 -26.02 -13.88 -24.70
N GLU A 546 -26.39 -14.24 -23.46
CA GLU A 546 -25.48 -14.81 -22.45
C GLU A 546 -25.86 -16.30 -22.23
#